data_a37650028157e16132b0e853946954fb
#
_entry.id   a37650028157e16132b0e853946954fb
#
_cell.length_a   1.000
_cell.length_b   1.000
_cell.length_c   1.000
_cell.angle_alpha   90.00
_cell.angle_beta   90.00
_cell.angle_gamma   90.00
#
_symmetry.space_group_name_H-M   'P 1'
#
loop_
_entity.id
_entity.type
_entity.pdbx_description
1 polymer ?
#
loop_
_entity_poly.entity_id
_entity_poly.type
_entity_poly.pdbx_seq_one_letter_code
_entity_poly.pdbx_strand_id
1 'polypeptide(L)'
;KIEQNSRLVFIGDSITDCGRAIPIGEGSGLGNGYVSLVNAFLQAYYPERKIRVTNMGTSGNTVRDLKARWQRDVISLAPHWLSILIGINDVWRHFDSALQPEIQVSLQEYQSTLLALTQAVRPSLKGLVIMAPYFLETNKKEPMRQMMDDYGQAAAEVAQEVGAIFVDTQGAFDHYLEVQHSMSLSGDRIHPNLTGHMLIAQAFLCAIDFEWQLLRCQYVHEDTVDTSGKV
;
A
#
# COMPACT_ATOMS: atom_id res chain seq x y z
N LYS A 1 -14.91 -5.67 -2.51
CA LYS A 1 -15.26 -4.82 -1.35
C LYS A 1 -14.95 -5.55 -0.05
N ILE A 2 -14.41 -4.85 0.94
CA ILE A 2 -14.14 -5.39 2.28
C ILE A 2 -15.45 -5.52 3.06
N GLU A 3 -15.70 -6.69 3.62
CA GLU A 3 -16.95 -7.00 4.32
C GLU A 3 -16.97 -6.41 5.73
N GLN A 4 -18.19 -6.37 6.30
CA GLN A 4 -18.41 -5.92 7.67
C GLN A 4 -17.62 -6.76 8.69
N ASN A 5 -17.12 -6.11 9.76
CA ASN A 5 -16.33 -6.68 10.83
C ASN A 5 -15.02 -7.33 10.36
N SER A 6 -14.51 -6.93 9.20
CA SER A 6 -13.22 -7.42 8.70
C SER A 6 -12.04 -6.81 9.44
N ARG A 7 -10.99 -7.63 9.63
CA ARG A 7 -9.65 -7.16 9.99
C ARG A 7 -8.82 -7.05 8.72
N LEU A 8 -8.38 -5.82 8.41
CA LEU A 8 -7.49 -5.49 7.30
C LEU A 8 -6.09 -5.20 7.87
N VAL A 9 -5.12 -6.05 7.56
CA VAL A 9 -3.73 -5.87 7.98
C VAL A 9 -2.90 -5.37 6.81
N PHE A 10 -2.12 -4.33 7.04
CA PHE A 10 -1.08 -3.84 6.14
C PHE A 10 0.28 -4.24 6.66
N ILE A 11 1.10 -4.88 5.82
CA ILE A 11 2.48 -5.24 6.14
C ILE A 11 3.42 -4.75 5.05
N GLY A 12 4.62 -4.33 5.43
CA GLY A 12 5.60 -3.77 4.51
C GLY A 12 6.78 -3.16 5.25
N ASP A 13 7.45 -2.23 4.59
CA ASP A 13 8.63 -1.52 5.07
C ASP A 13 8.31 -0.12 5.64
N SER A 14 9.25 0.85 5.49
CA SER A 14 9.11 2.23 5.97
C SER A 14 7.93 2.99 5.34
N ILE A 15 7.57 2.67 4.10
CA ILE A 15 6.46 3.30 3.39
C ILE A 15 5.12 2.92 4.04
N THR A 16 5.02 1.69 4.56
CA THR A 16 3.87 1.20 5.32
C THR A 16 3.94 1.63 6.78
N ASP A 17 5.11 1.55 7.42
CA ASP A 17 5.36 1.94 8.81
C ASP A 17 4.94 3.38 9.07
N CYS A 18 5.61 4.31 8.41
CA CYS A 18 5.33 5.75 8.47
C CYS A 18 5.06 6.29 9.90
N GLY A 19 5.82 5.81 10.89
CA GLY A 19 5.70 6.20 12.29
C GLY A 19 4.51 5.59 13.03
N ARG A 20 4.11 4.37 12.67
CA ARG A 20 3.06 3.65 13.39
C ARG A 20 3.44 3.36 14.84
N ALA A 21 2.47 3.13 15.70
CA ALA A 21 2.71 2.69 17.08
C ALA A 21 3.25 1.25 17.11
N ILE A 22 4.17 0.99 18.05
CA ILE A 22 4.78 -0.31 18.31
C ILE A 22 4.12 -0.89 19.57
N PRO A 23 3.84 -2.20 19.66
CA PRO A 23 4.15 -3.27 18.68
C PRO A 23 3.14 -3.37 17.55
N ILE A 24 1.93 -2.83 17.68
CA ILE A 24 0.83 -2.91 16.71
C ILE A 24 0.29 -1.51 16.46
N GLY A 25 0.22 -1.10 15.19
CA GLY A 25 -0.40 0.17 14.78
C GLY A 25 -1.89 0.02 14.56
N GLU A 26 -2.72 0.61 15.42
CA GLU A 26 -4.19 0.64 15.31
C GLU A 26 -4.77 1.97 15.80
N GLY A 27 -5.96 2.33 15.37
CA GLY A 27 -6.63 3.56 15.78
C GLY A 27 -5.79 4.81 15.46
N SER A 28 -5.42 5.59 16.48
CA SER A 28 -4.53 6.73 16.34
C SER A 28 -3.07 6.36 16.10
N GLY A 29 -2.70 5.10 16.26
CA GLY A 29 -1.36 4.59 16.07
C GLY A 29 -1.07 4.01 14.68
N LEU A 30 -1.89 4.29 13.67
CA LEU A 30 -1.69 3.79 12.31
C LEU A 30 -0.51 4.43 11.56
N GLY A 31 0.11 5.46 12.12
CA GLY A 31 1.15 6.26 11.47
C GLY A 31 0.59 7.38 10.60
N ASN A 32 1.48 8.06 9.85
CA ASN A 32 1.15 9.26 9.09
C ASN A 32 1.16 9.02 7.56
N GLY A 33 1.08 7.76 7.12
CA GLY A 33 1.17 7.37 5.72
C GLY A 33 -0.16 6.89 5.13
N TYR A 34 -0.06 6.17 4.01
CA TYR A 34 -1.20 5.70 3.24
C TYR A 34 -2.17 4.81 4.03
N VAL A 35 -1.68 4.03 5.01
CA VAL A 35 -2.52 3.16 5.85
C VAL A 35 -3.52 3.99 6.65
N SER A 36 -3.07 5.10 7.23
CA SER A 36 -3.92 6.04 7.95
C SER A 36 -4.97 6.70 7.04
N LEU A 37 -4.57 7.07 5.81
CA LEU A 37 -5.49 7.63 4.81
C LEU A 37 -6.54 6.60 4.37
N VAL A 38 -6.13 5.36 4.08
CA VAL A 38 -7.07 4.27 3.75
C VAL A 38 -8.07 4.06 4.89
N ASN A 39 -7.58 4.01 6.14
CA ASN A 39 -8.46 3.89 7.30
C ASN A 39 -9.45 5.06 7.38
N ALA A 40 -9.00 6.30 7.20
CA ALA A 40 -9.86 7.48 7.24
C ALA A 40 -10.98 7.40 6.19
N PHE A 41 -10.66 7.01 4.95
CA PHE A 41 -11.66 6.81 3.91
C PHE A 41 -12.64 5.68 4.25
N LEU A 42 -12.15 4.52 4.68
CA LEU A 42 -13.03 3.40 5.04
C LEU A 42 -13.98 3.75 6.19
N GLN A 43 -13.51 4.46 7.22
CA GLN A 43 -14.33 4.87 8.36
C GLN A 43 -15.34 5.97 7.98
N ALA A 44 -14.94 6.93 7.14
CA ALA A 44 -15.80 8.03 6.72
C ALA A 44 -16.92 7.59 5.76
N TYR A 45 -16.61 6.64 4.86
CA TYR A 45 -17.56 6.20 3.83
C TYR A 45 -18.38 4.99 4.23
N TYR A 46 -17.84 4.12 5.09
CA TYR A 46 -18.47 2.85 5.50
C TYR A 46 -18.42 2.63 7.01
N PRO A 47 -18.87 3.61 7.84
CA PRO A 47 -18.79 3.50 9.31
C PRO A 47 -19.54 2.28 9.84
N GLU A 48 -20.60 1.85 9.15
CA GLU A 48 -21.40 0.68 9.50
C GLU A 48 -20.66 -0.64 9.32
N ARG A 49 -19.61 -0.68 8.47
CA ARG A 49 -18.84 -1.91 8.22
C ARG A 49 -17.88 -2.28 9.35
N LYS A 50 -17.54 -1.33 10.23
CA LYS A 50 -16.68 -1.58 11.40
C LYS A 50 -15.38 -2.31 11.01
N ILE A 51 -14.73 -1.87 9.95
CA ILE A 51 -13.48 -2.45 9.46
C ILE A 51 -12.36 -2.05 10.42
N ARG A 52 -11.65 -3.03 10.98
CA ARG A 52 -10.48 -2.81 11.83
C ARG A 52 -9.22 -2.83 10.99
N VAL A 53 -8.55 -1.69 10.90
CA VAL A 53 -7.28 -1.54 10.17
C VAL A 53 -6.11 -1.68 11.13
N THR A 54 -5.12 -2.47 10.75
CA THR A 54 -3.88 -2.72 11.51
C THR A 54 -2.68 -2.46 10.62
N ASN A 55 -1.72 -1.67 11.07
CA ASN A 55 -0.46 -1.39 10.41
C ASN A 55 0.68 -2.18 11.07
N MET A 56 1.33 -3.05 10.28
CA MET A 56 2.48 -3.87 10.67
C MET A 56 3.70 -3.56 9.81
N GLY A 57 3.79 -2.36 9.22
CA GLY A 57 4.98 -1.87 8.54
C GLY A 57 6.18 -1.80 9.51
N THR A 58 7.39 -2.04 8.99
CA THR A 58 8.63 -1.93 9.75
C THR A 58 9.72 -1.37 8.84
N SER A 59 10.22 -0.20 9.17
CA SER A 59 11.22 0.52 8.36
C SER A 59 12.46 -0.32 8.08
N GLY A 60 12.95 -0.23 6.84
CA GLY A 60 14.15 -0.95 6.39
C GLY A 60 13.94 -2.41 5.99
N ASN A 61 12.75 -2.98 6.20
CA ASN A 61 12.50 -4.38 5.92
C ASN A 61 12.58 -4.73 4.44
N THR A 62 13.14 -5.89 4.18
CA THR A 62 13.13 -6.64 2.92
C THR A 62 12.12 -7.79 3.00
N VAL A 63 11.95 -8.54 1.92
CA VAL A 63 11.12 -9.76 1.93
C VAL A 63 11.65 -10.82 2.91
N ARG A 64 12.99 -10.86 3.18
CA ARG A 64 13.61 -11.73 4.20
C ARG A 64 13.09 -11.40 5.59
N ASP A 65 13.02 -10.10 5.92
CA ASP A 65 12.54 -9.63 7.21
C ASP A 65 11.04 -9.89 7.37
N LEU A 66 10.26 -9.74 6.30
CA LEU A 66 8.86 -10.16 6.30
C LEU A 66 8.72 -11.63 6.67
N LYS A 67 9.52 -12.50 6.03
CA LYS A 67 9.54 -13.94 6.33
C LYS A 67 9.86 -14.21 7.80
N ALA A 68 10.85 -13.53 8.36
CA ALA A 68 11.29 -13.72 9.74
C ALA A 68 10.20 -13.36 10.77
N ARG A 69 9.36 -12.38 10.48
CA ARG A 69 8.28 -11.90 11.36
C ARG A 69 6.86 -12.32 10.96
N TRP A 70 6.71 -13.12 9.90
CA TRP A 70 5.41 -13.48 9.31
C TRP A 70 4.45 -14.13 10.28
N GLN A 71 4.95 -15.08 11.10
CA GLN A 71 4.13 -15.75 12.10
C GLN A 71 3.53 -14.79 13.12
N ARG A 72 4.35 -13.85 13.62
CA ARG A 72 3.92 -12.87 14.62
C ARG A 72 2.99 -11.81 14.04
N ASP A 73 3.37 -11.26 12.90
CA ASP A 73 2.80 -10.02 12.36
C ASP A 73 1.67 -10.25 11.36
N VAL A 74 1.49 -11.50 10.89
CA VAL A 74 0.40 -11.86 9.98
C VAL A 74 -0.43 -13.00 10.55
N ILE A 75 0.18 -14.17 10.75
CA ILE A 75 -0.60 -15.37 11.11
C ILE A 75 -1.30 -15.21 12.46
N SER A 76 -0.59 -14.72 13.49
CA SER A 76 -1.14 -14.54 14.84
C SER A 76 -2.22 -13.45 14.91
N LEU A 77 -2.27 -12.52 13.95
CA LEU A 77 -3.32 -11.51 13.86
C LEU A 77 -4.59 -12.03 13.19
N ALA A 78 -4.54 -13.20 12.54
CA ALA A 78 -5.67 -13.80 11.83
C ALA A 78 -6.45 -12.79 10.95
N PRO A 79 -5.81 -12.16 9.94
CA PRO A 79 -6.45 -11.17 9.10
C PRO A 79 -7.56 -11.80 8.25
N HIS A 80 -8.62 -11.04 7.97
CA HIS A 80 -9.55 -11.39 6.89
C HIS A 80 -9.03 -10.85 5.55
N TRP A 81 -8.36 -9.70 5.58
CA TRP A 81 -7.73 -9.05 4.44
C TRP A 81 -6.28 -8.70 4.76
N LEU A 82 -5.39 -9.00 3.84
CA LEU A 82 -3.97 -8.69 3.96
C LEU A 82 -3.52 -7.85 2.76
N SER A 83 -2.81 -6.76 3.03
CA SER A 83 -2.13 -5.94 2.01
C SER A 83 -0.64 -5.97 2.25
N ILE A 84 0.14 -6.22 1.20
CA ILE A 84 1.61 -6.32 1.23
C ILE A 84 2.18 -5.28 0.28
N LEU A 85 3.04 -4.40 0.79
CA LEU A 85 3.88 -3.48 0.01
C LEU A 85 5.32 -3.65 0.47
N ILE A 86 6.13 -4.36 -0.32
CA ILE A 86 7.51 -4.70 -0.02
C ILE A 86 8.32 -4.79 -1.30
N GLY A 87 9.63 -4.53 -1.25
CA GLY A 87 10.55 -4.68 -2.38
C GLY A 87 11.47 -3.49 -2.58
N ILE A 88 11.13 -2.31 -2.05
CA ILE A 88 11.98 -1.12 -2.21
C ILE A 88 13.38 -1.34 -1.59
N ASN A 89 13.46 -1.91 -0.40
CA ASN A 89 14.74 -2.19 0.25
C ASN A 89 15.47 -3.38 -0.39
N ASP A 90 14.72 -4.36 -0.90
CA ASP A 90 15.29 -5.48 -1.66
C ASP A 90 16.09 -4.95 -2.86
N VAL A 91 15.56 -3.96 -3.58
CA VAL A 91 16.24 -3.29 -4.69
C VAL A 91 17.29 -2.30 -4.20
N TRP A 92 16.94 -1.42 -3.26
CA TRP A 92 17.79 -0.30 -2.85
C TRP A 92 19.15 -0.74 -2.32
N ARG A 93 19.21 -1.89 -1.60
CA ARG A 93 20.47 -2.41 -1.04
C ARG A 93 21.50 -2.78 -2.12
N HIS A 94 21.09 -3.00 -3.36
CA HIS A 94 22.03 -3.17 -4.47
C HIS A 94 22.79 -1.87 -4.84
N PHE A 95 22.24 -0.70 -4.49
CA PHE A 95 22.77 0.61 -4.85
C PHE A 95 23.40 1.36 -3.67
N ASP A 96 22.76 1.37 -2.50
CA ASP A 96 23.27 2.08 -1.32
C ASP A 96 24.30 1.26 -0.53
N SER A 97 24.26 -0.06 -0.66
CA SER A 97 25.10 -1.01 0.08
C SER A 97 25.78 -2.01 -0.86
N ALA A 98 26.28 -1.53 -2.01
CA ALA A 98 26.84 -2.37 -3.07
C ALA A 98 28.02 -3.24 -2.62
N LEU A 99 28.74 -2.87 -1.56
CA LEU A 99 29.85 -3.65 -0.99
C LEU A 99 29.43 -4.70 0.04
N GLN A 100 28.13 -4.85 0.29
CA GLN A 100 27.56 -5.80 1.26
C GLN A 100 26.57 -6.75 0.58
N PRO A 101 27.07 -7.68 -0.26
CA PRO A 101 26.18 -8.57 -1.05
C PRO A 101 25.29 -9.46 -0.18
N GLU A 102 25.65 -9.71 1.08
CA GLU A 102 24.90 -10.53 2.03
C GLU A 102 23.54 -9.93 2.42
N ILE A 103 23.37 -8.60 2.33
CA ILE A 103 22.09 -7.94 2.61
C ILE A 103 21.26 -7.71 1.34
N GLN A 104 21.83 -7.93 0.17
CA GLN A 104 21.11 -7.81 -1.10
C GLN A 104 20.21 -9.02 -1.33
N VAL A 105 18.99 -8.77 -1.73
CA VAL A 105 17.99 -9.80 -2.06
C VAL A 105 17.90 -9.92 -3.57
N SER A 106 18.16 -11.09 -4.14
CA SER A 106 18.01 -11.29 -5.57
C SER A 106 16.54 -11.33 -5.99
N LEU A 107 16.27 -11.00 -7.26
CA LEU A 107 14.92 -11.06 -7.83
C LEU A 107 14.27 -12.46 -7.63
N GLN A 108 15.03 -13.51 -7.85
CA GLN A 108 14.55 -14.89 -7.66
C GLN A 108 14.18 -15.17 -6.19
N GLU A 109 15.00 -14.71 -5.24
CA GLU A 109 14.73 -14.86 -3.82
C GLU A 109 13.51 -14.05 -3.40
N TYR A 110 13.39 -12.80 -3.88
CA TYR A 110 12.22 -11.95 -3.64
C TYR A 110 10.93 -12.65 -4.11
N GLN A 111 10.89 -13.06 -5.37
CA GLN A 111 9.72 -13.71 -5.96
C GLN A 111 9.34 -15.01 -5.24
N SER A 112 10.32 -15.90 -5.04
CA SER A 112 10.06 -17.19 -4.39
C SER A 112 9.63 -17.04 -2.93
N THR A 113 10.21 -16.08 -2.20
CA THR A 113 9.85 -15.82 -0.81
C THR A 113 8.45 -15.21 -0.71
N LEU A 114 8.15 -14.20 -1.53
CA LEU A 114 6.83 -13.56 -1.55
C LEU A 114 5.74 -14.58 -1.91
N LEU A 115 6.01 -15.44 -2.91
CA LEU A 115 5.11 -16.52 -3.31
C LEU A 115 4.86 -17.49 -2.15
N ALA A 116 5.90 -18.00 -1.50
CA ALA A 116 5.76 -18.94 -0.39
C ALA A 116 4.96 -18.35 0.79
N LEU A 117 5.20 -17.07 1.15
CA LEU A 117 4.48 -16.38 2.21
C LEU A 117 3.00 -16.20 1.88
N THR A 118 2.71 -15.81 0.66
CA THR A 118 1.33 -15.56 0.20
C THR A 118 0.54 -16.85 0.01
N GLN A 119 1.15 -17.91 -0.54
CA GLN A 119 0.53 -19.24 -0.64
C GLN A 119 0.16 -19.79 0.72
N ALA A 120 1.04 -19.65 1.72
CA ALA A 120 0.79 -20.15 3.07
C ALA A 120 -0.41 -19.52 3.77
N VAL A 121 -0.69 -18.21 3.51
CA VAL A 121 -1.77 -17.47 4.17
C VAL A 121 -3.05 -17.40 3.33
N ARG A 122 -2.94 -17.53 2.00
CA ARG A 122 -4.04 -17.34 1.05
C ARG A 122 -5.34 -18.08 1.38
N PRO A 123 -5.29 -19.37 1.82
CA PRO A 123 -6.51 -20.12 2.13
C PRO A 123 -7.31 -19.56 3.30
N SER A 124 -6.68 -18.82 4.22
CA SER A 124 -7.32 -18.22 5.39
C SER A 124 -7.89 -16.81 5.13
N LEU A 125 -7.58 -16.22 3.97
CA LEU A 125 -7.94 -14.84 3.65
C LEU A 125 -9.19 -14.77 2.77
N LYS A 126 -10.04 -13.79 3.05
CA LYS A 126 -11.12 -13.35 2.15
C LYS A 126 -10.56 -12.53 0.98
N GLY A 127 -9.55 -11.71 1.25
CA GLY A 127 -8.86 -10.95 0.23
C GLY A 127 -7.38 -10.75 0.53
N LEU A 128 -6.59 -10.80 -0.54
CA LEU A 128 -5.15 -10.53 -0.54
C LEU A 128 -4.85 -9.47 -1.57
N VAL A 129 -4.09 -8.46 -1.18
CA VAL A 129 -3.62 -7.37 -2.05
C VAL A 129 -2.10 -7.38 -2.05
N ILE A 130 -1.50 -7.41 -3.22
CA ILE A 130 -0.06 -7.26 -3.43
C ILE A 130 0.15 -5.96 -4.21
N MET A 131 0.90 -5.04 -3.61
CA MET A 131 1.19 -3.74 -4.20
C MET A 131 2.61 -3.75 -4.75
N ALA A 132 2.80 -3.25 -5.97
CA ALA A 132 4.12 -3.14 -6.58
C ALA A 132 5.05 -2.24 -5.74
N PRO A 133 6.31 -2.61 -5.50
CA PRO A 133 7.31 -1.64 -5.08
C PRO A 133 7.49 -0.59 -6.16
N TYR A 134 8.00 0.59 -5.82
CA TYR A 134 8.12 1.70 -6.76
C TYR A 134 9.38 2.52 -6.53
N PHE A 135 9.79 3.26 -7.56
CA PHE A 135 10.84 4.27 -7.50
C PHE A 135 10.42 5.51 -8.28
N LEU A 136 10.53 6.69 -7.66
CA LEU A 136 10.05 7.97 -8.23
C LEU A 136 11.05 8.53 -9.25
N GLU A 137 11.25 7.79 -10.35
CA GLU A 137 12.16 8.11 -11.44
C GLU A 137 11.45 7.93 -12.78
N THR A 138 11.49 8.98 -13.61
CA THR A 138 10.87 8.97 -14.95
C THR A 138 11.73 8.33 -16.03
N ASN A 139 13.05 8.31 -15.82
CA ASN A 139 13.97 7.66 -16.75
C ASN A 139 13.95 6.14 -16.54
N LYS A 140 13.14 5.45 -17.34
CA LYS A 140 13.03 3.98 -17.30
C LYS A 140 14.33 3.22 -17.63
N LYS A 141 15.39 3.93 -18.05
CA LYS A 141 16.73 3.34 -18.28
C LYS A 141 17.68 3.57 -17.09
N GLU A 142 17.25 4.25 -16.07
CA GLU A 142 18.02 4.39 -14.83
C GLU A 142 18.11 3.00 -14.15
N PRO A 143 19.32 2.55 -13.74
CA PRO A 143 19.51 1.17 -13.28
C PRO A 143 18.63 0.74 -12.11
N MET A 144 18.43 1.61 -11.10
CA MET A 144 17.57 1.28 -9.98
C MET A 144 16.10 1.24 -10.39
N ARG A 145 15.67 2.11 -11.34
CA ARG A 145 14.33 2.07 -11.88
C ARG A 145 14.07 0.78 -12.66
N GLN A 146 15.01 0.35 -13.50
CA GLN A 146 14.88 -0.92 -14.24
C GLN A 146 14.74 -2.11 -13.27
N MET A 147 15.60 -2.17 -12.26
CA MET A 147 15.53 -3.23 -11.26
C MET A 147 14.20 -3.16 -10.48
N MET A 148 13.71 -1.96 -10.15
CA MET A 148 12.42 -1.81 -9.47
C MET A 148 11.25 -2.30 -10.33
N ASP A 149 11.28 -2.01 -11.64
CA ASP A 149 10.27 -2.49 -12.58
C ASP A 149 10.27 -4.03 -12.65
N ASP A 150 11.46 -4.69 -12.61
CA ASP A 150 11.58 -6.16 -12.58
C ASP A 150 10.97 -6.75 -11.29
N TYR A 151 11.19 -6.12 -10.13
CA TYR A 151 10.60 -6.55 -8.86
C TYR A 151 9.10 -6.29 -8.82
N GLY A 152 8.65 -5.19 -9.43
CA GLY A 152 7.21 -4.90 -9.61
C GLY A 152 6.53 -5.96 -10.47
N GLN A 153 7.18 -6.38 -11.57
CA GLN A 153 6.70 -7.46 -12.43
C GLN A 153 6.63 -8.79 -11.69
N ALA A 154 7.66 -9.14 -10.90
CA ALA A 154 7.64 -10.35 -10.08
C ALA A 154 6.51 -10.33 -9.04
N ALA A 155 6.22 -9.16 -8.44
CA ALA A 155 5.07 -9.01 -7.53
C ALA A 155 3.73 -9.22 -8.26
N ALA A 156 3.60 -8.75 -9.50
CA ALA A 156 2.41 -8.96 -10.34
C ALA A 156 2.21 -10.45 -10.67
N GLU A 157 3.29 -11.16 -11.03
CA GLU A 157 3.26 -12.59 -11.32
C GLU A 157 2.84 -13.40 -10.09
N VAL A 158 3.41 -13.08 -8.90
CA VAL A 158 2.98 -13.70 -7.65
C VAL A 158 1.51 -13.42 -7.36
N ALA A 159 1.04 -12.18 -7.55
CA ALA A 159 -0.36 -11.84 -7.36
C ALA A 159 -1.29 -12.66 -8.25
N GLN A 160 -0.92 -12.80 -9.52
CA GLN A 160 -1.67 -13.61 -10.49
C GLN A 160 -1.71 -15.10 -10.06
N GLU A 161 -0.56 -15.66 -9.64
CA GLU A 161 -0.46 -17.08 -9.26
C GLU A 161 -1.32 -17.42 -8.04
N VAL A 162 -1.35 -16.54 -7.03
CA VAL A 162 -2.13 -16.79 -5.80
C VAL A 162 -3.57 -16.24 -5.85
N GLY A 163 -3.99 -15.66 -6.97
CA GLY A 163 -5.30 -15.03 -7.10
C GLY A 163 -5.48 -13.85 -6.16
N ALA A 164 -4.46 -13.02 -6.01
CA ALA A 164 -4.49 -11.77 -5.26
C ALA A 164 -4.88 -10.59 -6.16
N ILE A 165 -5.38 -9.53 -5.55
CA ILE A 165 -5.54 -8.23 -6.21
C ILE A 165 -4.15 -7.61 -6.35
N PHE A 166 -3.75 -7.27 -7.56
CA PHE A 166 -2.53 -6.53 -7.81
C PHE A 166 -2.81 -5.02 -7.85
N VAL A 167 -1.97 -4.23 -7.21
CA VAL A 167 -2.00 -2.76 -7.26
C VAL A 167 -0.72 -2.26 -7.92
N ASP A 168 -0.87 -1.67 -9.10
CA ASP A 168 0.24 -1.03 -9.82
C ASP A 168 0.56 0.34 -9.20
N THR A 169 1.28 0.31 -8.08
CA THR A 169 1.70 1.51 -7.36
C THR A 169 2.70 2.33 -8.18
N GLN A 170 3.58 1.67 -8.94
CA GLN A 170 4.52 2.35 -9.84
C GLN A 170 3.79 3.10 -10.94
N GLY A 171 2.78 2.49 -11.57
CA GLY A 171 1.96 3.13 -12.59
C GLY A 171 1.20 4.34 -12.05
N ALA A 172 0.71 4.29 -10.82
CA ALA A 172 0.06 5.44 -10.19
C ALA A 172 1.03 6.63 -10.02
N PHE A 173 2.29 6.37 -9.66
CA PHE A 173 3.31 7.41 -9.59
C PHE A 173 3.77 7.88 -10.99
N ASP A 174 3.95 6.96 -11.94
CA ASP A 174 4.33 7.30 -13.30
C ASP A 174 3.33 8.30 -13.91
N HIS A 175 2.03 8.06 -13.73
CA HIS A 175 0.99 8.97 -14.20
C HIS A 175 1.10 10.38 -13.57
N TYR A 176 1.37 10.48 -12.27
CA TYR A 176 1.59 11.77 -11.62
C TYR A 176 2.84 12.47 -12.15
N LEU A 177 3.91 11.70 -12.41
CA LEU A 177 5.19 12.19 -12.88
C LEU A 177 5.19 12.59 -14.37
N GLU A 178 4.12 12.36 -15.13
CA GLU A 178 3.92 12.92 -16.46
C GLU A 178 3.81 14.47 -16.44
N VAL A 179 3.33 15.03 -15.31
CA VAL A 179 3.03 16.45 -15.18
C VAL A 179 3.81 17.14 -14.05
N GLN A 180 4.41 16.38 -13.15
CA GLN A 180 5.11 16.90 -11.98
C GLN A 180 6.49 16.25 -11.81
N HIS A 181 7.43 16.98 -11.21
CA HIS A 181 8.75 16.45 -10.91
C HIS A 181 8.73 15.61 -9.62
N SER A 182 9.56 14.55 -9.55
CA SER A 182 9.63 13.66 -8.38
C SER A 182 9.96 14.38 -7.06
N MET A 183 10.70 15.48 -7.11
CA MET A 183 10.99 16.31 -5.92
C MET A 183 9.73 16.91 -5.27
N SER A 184 8.61 17.02 -5.98
CA SER A 184 7.33 17.44 -5.39
C SER A 184 6.73 16.38 -4.46
N LEU A 185 7.17 15.13 -4.59
CA LEU A 185 6.70 14.00 -3.79
C LEU A 185 7.73 13.51 -2.78
N SER A 186 9.03 13.54 -3.12
CA SER A 186 10.08 12.91 -2.33
C SER A 186 11.45 13.55 -2.58
N GLY A 187 12.23 13.74 -1.52
CA GLY A 187 13.61 14.21 -1.64
C GLY A 187 14.61 13.11 -2.02
N ASP A 188 14.30 11.86 -1.73
CA ASP A 188 15.15 10.68 -1.99
C ASP A 188 14.59 9.75 -3.07
N ARG A 189 13.47 10.09 -3.66
CA ARG A 189 12.72 9.30 -4.66
C ARG A 189 12.15 7.96 -4.14
N ILE A 190 12.14 7.77 -2.81
CA ILE A 190 11.70 6.54 -2.13
C ILE A 190 10.58 6.84 -1.15
N HIS A 191 10.84 7.73 -0.18
CA HIS A 191 9.91 8.06 0.89
C HIS A 191 9.02 9.24 0.47
N PRO A 192 7.74 8.99 0.15
CA PRO A 192 6.87 10.02 -0.35
C PRO A 192 6.35 10.90 0.79
N ASN A 193 6.04 12.15 0.46
CA ASN A 193 5.28 13.02 1.34
C ASN A 193 3.78 12.63 1.36
N LEU A 194 2.96 13.41 2.07
CA LEU A 194 1.52 13.11 2.21
C LEU A 194 0.80 13.00 0.86
N THR A 195 1.18 13.81 -0.14
CA THR A 195 0.61 13.71 -1.50
C THR A 195 0.92 12.35 -2.14
N GLY A 196 2.17 11.87 -2.04
CA GLY A 196 2.52 10.55 -2.54
C GLY A 196 1.85 9.42 -1.75
N HIS A 197 1.72 9.55 -0.44
CA HIS A 197 0.93 8.60 0.35
C HIS A 197 -0.55 8.58 -0.06
N MET A 198 -1.10 9.73 -0.47
CA MET A 198 -2.47 9.79 -0.99
C MET A 198 -2.61 9.05 -2.33
N LEU A 199 -1.62 9.14 -3.23
CA LEU A 199 -1.61 8.37 -4.47
C LEU A 199 -1.61 6.85 -4.21
N ILE A 200 -0.80 6.39 -3.24
CA ILE A 200 -0.78 4.98 -2.82
C ILE A 200 -2.14 4.57 -2.24
N ALA A 201 -2.72 5.39 -1.36
CA ALA A 201 -4.02 5.12 -0.76
C ALA A 201 -5.12 5.05 -1.82
N GLN A 202 -5.11 5.96 -2.78
CA GLN A 202 -6.07 5.99 -3.89
C GLN A 202 -5.95 4.75 -4.77
N ALA A 203 -4.73 4.35 -5.15
CA ALA A 203 -4.49 3.14 -5.93
C ALA A 203 -5.02 1.88 -5.22
N PHE A 204 -4.73 1.75 -3.92
CA PHE A 204 -5.27 0.67 -3.09
C PHE A 204 -6.79 0.68 -3.04
N LEU A 205 -7.41 1.83 -2.74
CA LEU A 205 -8.87 1.96 -2.62
C LEU A 205 -9.58 1.65 -3.94
N CYS A 206 -9.04 2.12 -5.07
CA CYS A 206 -9.58 1.80 -6.39
C CYS A 206 -9.54 0.29 -6.66
N ALA A 207 -8.44 -0.37 -6.31
CA ALA A 207 -8.26 -1.81 -6.55
C ALA A 207 -9.21 -2.70 -5.73
N ILE A 208 -9.70 -2.22 -4.58
CA ILE A 208 -10.69 -2.93 -3.75
C ILE A 208 -12.14 -2.52 -4.02
N ASP A 209 -12.41 -1.87 -5.15
CA ASP A 209 -13.75 -1.36 -5.54
C ASP A 209 -14.36 -0.38 -4.53
N PHE A 210 -13.57 0.61 -4.10
CA PHE A 210 -14.06 1.68 -3.24
C PHE A 210 -14.99 2.62 -4.03
N GLU A 211 -16.16 2.92 -3.48
CA GLU A 211 -17.18 3.74 -4.15
C GLU A 211 -17.01 5.22 -3.81
N TRP A 212 -16.27 5.94 -4.65
CA TRP A 212 -16.00 7.37 -4.48
C TRP A 212 -17.23 8.29 -4.56
N GLN A 213 -18.37 7.79 -5.07
CA GLN A 213 -19.55 8.60 -5.35
C GLN A 213 -20.52 8.74 -4.16
N LEU A 214 -20.32 7.99 -3.07
CA LEU A 214 -21.24 7.98 -1.93
C LEU A 214 -21.32 9.32 -1.16
N LEU A 215 -20.34 10.22 -1.33
CA LEU A 215 -20.36 11.57 -0.74
C LEU A 215 -20.80 12.65 -1.75
N ARG A 216 -21.71 12.37 -2.68
CA ARG A 216 -22.43 13.48 -3.30
C ARG A 216 -23.24 14.15 -2.22
N CYS A 217 -22.67 15.22 -1.68
CA CYS A 217 -23.28 16.31 -0.90
C CYS A 217 -24.72 16.06 -0.43
N GLN A 218 -24.94 15.12 0.48
CA GLN A 218 -26.18 15.06 1.26
C GLN A 218 -26.30 16.27 2.19
N TYR A 219 -25.29 17.14 2.20
CA TYR A 219 -25.21 18.35 3.03
C TYR A 219 -25.38 19.65 2.25
N VAL A 220 -25.65 19.63 0.94
CA VAL A 220 -26.17 20.81 0.25
C VAL A 220 -27.68 20.81 0.48
N HIS A 221 -28.12 21.54 1.48
CA HIS A 221 -29.51 21.96 1.54
C HIS A 221 -29.79 22.71 0.22
N GLU A 222 -30.70 22.18 -0.60
CA GLU A 222 -31.38 23.01 -1.58
C GLU A 222 -32.12 24.04 -0.76
N ASP A 223 -31.53 25.21 -0.57
CA ASP A 223 -32.27 26.39 -0.20
C ASP A 223 -33.28 26.58 -1.33
N THR A 224 -34.51 26.13 -1.08
CA THR A 224 -35.66 26.47 -1.89
C THR A 224 -35.76 27.98 -1.86
N VAL A 225 -35.25 28.60 -2.92
CA VAL A 225 -35.54 30.00 -3.21
C VAL A 225 -37.06 30.05 -3.40
N ASP A 226 -37.74 30.43 -2.35
CA ASP A 226 -39.15 30.78 -2.42
C ASP A 226 -39.29 31.99 -3.34
N THR A 227 -39.59 31.74 -4.62
CA THR A 227 -39.96 32.77 -5.57
C THR A 227 -41.44 33.10 -5.54
N SER A 228 -42.06 33.13 -4.38
CA SER A 228 -43.38 33.72 -4.22
C SER A 228 -43.25 35.24 -4.08
N GLY A 229 -42.86 35.92 -5.17
CA GLY A 229 -43.11 37.33 -5.34
C GLY A 229 -44.62 37.58 -5.36
N LYS A 230 -45.16 38.18 -4.31
CA LYS A 230 -46.41 38.94 -4.39
C LYS A 230 -46.08 40.42 -4.37
N VAL A 231 -46.58 41.06 -5.41
CA VAL A 231 -46.73 42.47 -5.68
C VAL A 231 -47.13 43.30 -4.46
#